data_84c9132abf8a4de65bf912327c2e4012
#
_entry.id   84c9132abf8a4de65bf912327c2e4012
#
_cell.length_a   1.000
_cell.length_b   1.000
_cell.length_c   1.000
_cell.angle_alpha   90.00
_cell.angle_beta   90.00
_cell.angle_gamma   90.00
#
_symmetry.space_group_name_H-M   'P 1'
#
loop_
_entity.id
_entity.type
_entity.pdbx_description
1 polymer ?
#
loop_
_entity_poly.entity_id
_entity_poly.type
_entity_poly.pdbx_seq_one_letter_code
_entity_poly.pdbx_strand_id
1 'polypeptide(L)'
;MSLATLLFTDYRRRVLGLLLLHPERSYHLREIARLTATQPGTLARELNKLAEAGVLTKRKVGNQLQYGADRQCPIYEELASILRKTSGLADVLADALLAVRDQVAVAFVFGSTASGKASADSDIDLLLIGELGFADAVAALYPAQEALGREINPKLYRPEEWRLALRERGSFMRDVRAKPKLFVIGDAAELQRIEEQP
;
A
#
# COMPACT_ATOMS: atom_id res chain seq x y z
N MET A 1 -17.65 2.12 2.30
CA MET A 1 -16.88 3.38 2.48
C MET A 1 -15.81 3.06 3.53
N SER A 2 -14.52 3.25 3.22
CA SER A 2 -13.46 2.95 4.20
C SER A 2 -13.29 4.11 5.18
N LEU A 3 -12.74 3.85 6.39
CA LEU A 3 -12.43 4.91 7.36
C LEU A 3 -11.50 5.97 6.75
N ALA A 4 -10.56 5.55 5.91
CA ALA A 4 -9.66 6.47 5.23
C ALA A 4 -10.39 7.43 4.27
N THR A 5 -11.36 6.94 3.51
CA THR A 5 -12.15 7.79 2.59
C THR A 5 -13.14 8.69 3.32
N LEU A 6 -13.49 8.36 4.56
CA LEU A 6 -14.28 9.24 5.43
C LEU A 6 -13.43 10.41 5.97
N LEU A 7 -12.18 10.13 6.37
CA LEU A 7 -11.28 11.12 6.99
C LEU A 7 -10.54 11.97 5.97
N PHE A 8 -10.18 11.40 4.81
CA PHE A 8 -9.37 12.06 3.81
C PHE A 8 -10.00 11.92 2.43
N THR A 9 -9.92 12.98 1.63
CA THR A 9 -10.14 12.86 0.18
C THR A 9 -9.08 11.94 -0.42
N ASP A 10 -9.42 11.20 -1.48
CA ASP A 10 -8.56 10.17 -2.06
C ASP A 10 -7.15 10.71 -2.43
N TYR A 11 -7.08 11.89 -3.05
CA TYR A 11 -5.80 12.48 -3.40
C TYR A 11 -4.99 12.92 -2.17
N ARG A 12 -5.64 13.48 -1.12
CA ARG A 12 -4.97 13.90 0.13
C ARG A 12 -4.39 12.69 0.86
N ARG A 13 -5.11 11.59 0.87
CA ARG A 13 -4.67 10.32 1.44
C ARG A 13 -3.38 9.83 0.77
N ARG A 14 -3.33 9.82 -0.60
CA ARG A 14 -2.13 9.42 -1.34
C ARG A 14 -0.94 10.34 -1.08
N VAL A 15 -1.17 11.65 -1.04
CA VAL A 15 -0.12 12.65 -0.76
C VAL A 15 0.42 12.51 0.65
N LEU A 16 -0.45 12.42 1.66
CA LEU A 16 -0.04 12.26 3.05
C LEU A 16 0.63 10.89 3.27
N GLY A 17 0.10 9.82 2.65
CA GLY A 17 0.73 8.49 2.67
C GLY A 17 2.16 8.53 2.16
N LEU A 18 2.38 9.09 0.96
CA LEU A 18 3.72 9.22 0.39
C LEU A 18 4.68 9.99 1.31
N LEU A 19 4.24 11.09 1.93
CA LEU A 19 5.12 11.97 2.69
C LEU A 19 5.29 11.55 4.15
N LEU A 20 4.20 11.18 4.85
CA LEU A 20 4.26 10.87 6.29
C LEU A 20 4.75 9.46 6.59
N LEU A 21 4.63 8.51 5.64
CA LEU A 21 5.13 7.15 5.83
C LEU A 21 6.60 6.99 5.40
N HIS A 22 7.16 8.01 4.70
CA HIS A 22 8.58 8.06 4.32
C HIS A 22 9.21 9.37 4.83
N PRO A 23 9.28 9.59 6.16
CA PRO A 23 9.69 10.87 6.75
C PRO A 23 11.16 11.21 6.52
N GLU A 24 11.96 10.25 6.10
CA GLU A 24 13.38 10.42 5.73
C GLU A 24 13.54 11.04 4.33
N ARG A 25 12.46 11.09 3.53
CA ARG A 25 12.48 11.56 2.14
C ARG A 25 11.81 12.91 1.99
N SER A 26 12.30 13.67 1.03
CA SER A 26 11.67 14.90 0.58
C SER A 26 11.57 14.90 -0.94
N TYR A 27 10.45 15.38 -1.44
CA TYR A 27 10.11 15.30 -2.87
C TYR A 27 9.77 16.69 -3.41
N HIS A 28 10.09 16.95 -4.67
CA HIS A 28 9.59 18.14 -5.33
C HIS A 28 8.18 17.95 -5.91
N LEU A 29 7.46 19.04 -6.15
CA LEU A 29 6.05 19.04 -6.57
C LEU A 29 5.74 18.08 -7.72
N ARG A 30 6.55 18.08 -8.79
CA ARG A 30 6.31 17.23 -9.98
C ARG A 30 6.46 15.75 -9.67
N GLU A 31 7.37 15.42 -8.79
CA GLU A 31 7.58 14.03 -8.36
C GLU A 31 6.41 13.53 -7.51
N ILE A 32 5.94 14.34 -6.54
CA ILE A 32 4.74 14.02 -5.77
C ILE A 32 3.55 13.85 -6.71
N ALA A 33 3.36 14.76 -7.68
CA ALA A 33 2.27 14.68 -8.65
C ALA A 33 2.29 13.35 -9.43
N ARG A 34 3.48 12.93 -9.89
CA ARG A 34 3.67 11.67 -10.62
C ARG A 34 3.38 10.45 -9.74
N LEU A 35 3.97 10.41 -8.53
CA LEU A 35 3.84 9.27 -7.61
C LEU A 35 2.43 9.12 -7.06
N THR A 36 1.71 10.22 -6.89
CA THR A 36 0.35 10.22 -6.34
C THR A 36 -0.75 10.32 -7.40
N ALA A 37 -0.40 10.32 -8.69
CA ALA A 37 -1.33 10.52 -9.80
C ALA A 37 -2.25 11.74 -9.58
N THR A 38 -1.67 12.88 -9.14
CA THR A 38 -2.40 14.10 -8.79
C THR A 38 -2.02 15.25 -9.71
N GLN A 39 -2.97 16.12 -10.07
CA GLN A 39 -2.68 17.27 -10.91
C GLN A 39 -1.84 18.33 -10.17
N PRO A 40 -0.73 18.85 -10.76
CA PRO A 40 0.19 19.75 -10.10
C PRO A 40 -0.42 21.03 -9.52
N GLY A 41 -1.41 21.61 -10.19
CA GLY A 41 -2.04 22.86 -9.75
C GLY A 41 -2.85 22.71 -8.45
N THR A 42 -3.60 21.62 -8.31
CA THR A 42 -4.34 21.30 -7.08
C THR A 42 -3.37 20.91 -5.97
N LEU A 43 -2.35 20.13 -6.32
CA LEU A 43 -1.34 19.63 -5.39
C LEU A 43 -0.55 20.77 -4.75
N ALA A 44 -0.13 21.79 -5.52
CA ALA A 44 0.64 22.91 -5.01
C ALA A 44 -0.08 23.65 -3.88
N ARG A 45 -1.38 23.90 -4.04
CA ARG A 45 -2.19 24.57 -3.01
C ARG A 45 -2.32 23.71 -1.75
N GLU A 46 -2.50 22.41 -1.92
CA GLU A 46 -2.64 21.51 -0.78
C GLU A 46 -1.32 21.37 -0.01
N LEU A 47 -0.20 21.18 -0.69
CA LEU A 47 1.12 21.09 -0.04
C LEU A 47 1.48 22.38 0.73
N ASN A 48 1.14 23.55 0.19
CA ASN A 48 1.34 24.81 0.91
C ASN A 48 0.47 24.87 2.18
N LYS A 49 -0.81 24.52 2.11
CA LYS A 49 -1.69 24.48 3.29
C LYS A 49 -1.18 23.53 4.37
N LEU A 50 -0.73 22.35 3.97
CA LEU A 50 -0.18 21.36 4.90
C LEU A 50 1.14 21.82 5.53
N ALA A 51 1.98 22.56 4.78
CA ALA A 51 3.20 23.14 5.31
C ALA A 51 2.92 24.33 6.25
N GLU A 52 1.96 25.19 5.92
CA GLU A 52 1.50 26.29 6.77
C GLU A 52 0.88 25.76 8.08
N ALA A 53 0.20 24.62 8.03
CA ALA A 53 -0.35 23.96 9.21
C ALA A 53 0.70 23.18 10.03
N GLY A 54 1.97 23.14 9.59
CA GLY A 54 3.03 22.42 10.30
C GLY A 54 2.99 20.89 10.16
N VAL A 55 2.18 20.36 9.24
CA VAL A 55 2.15 18.91 8.94
C VAL A 55 3.32 18.49 8.06
N LEU A 56 3.73 19.39 7.16
CA LEU A 56 4.84 19.17 6.25
C LEU A 56 5.92 20.23 6.43
N THR A 57 7.16 19.85 6.19
CA THR A 57 8.26 20.80 5.97
C THR A 57 8.27 21.24 4.51
N LYS A 58 8.65 22.51 4.27
CA LYS A 58 8.86 23.08 2.95
C LYS A 58 10.24 23.72 2.90
N ARG A 59 11.13 23.19 2.08
CA ARG A 59 12.51 23.65 1.96
C ARG A 59 12.87 23.97 0.52
N LYS A 60 13.65 25.00 0.32
CA LYS A 60 14.22 25.33 -1.01
C LYS A 60 15.57 24.64 -1.15
N VAL A 61 15.70 23.79 -2.16
CA VAL A 61 16.95 23.11 -2.51
C VAL A 61 17.30 23.50 -3.95
N GLY A 62 18.33 24.34 -4.11
CA GLY A 62 18.61 24.98 -5.38
C GLY A 62 17.42 25.84 -5.84
N ASN A 63 16.94 25.59 -7.05
CA ASN A 63 15.78 26.30 -7.63
C ASN A 63 14.44 25.56 -7.42
N GLN A 64 14.43 24.49 -6.63
CA GLN A 64 13.23 23.67 -6.42
C GLN A 64 12.75 23.73 -4.98
N LEU A 65 11.42 23.71 -4.80
CA LEU A 65 10.78 23.51 -3.51
C LEU A 65 10.59 22.01 -3.28
N GLN A 66 11.08 21.54 -2.15
CA GLN A 66 10.88 20.17 -1.66
C GLN A 66 9.96 20.16 -0.45
N TYR A 67 9.14 19.13 -0.37
CA TYR A 67 8.21 18.87 0.71
C TYR A 67 8.52 17.52 1.34
N GLY A 68 8.47 17.45 2.66
CA GLY A 68 8.68 16.24 3.44
C GLY A 68 7.80 16.26 4.68
N ALA A 69 7.75 15.17 5.44
CA ALA A 69 7.07 15.14 6.72
C ALA A 69 7.70 16.11 7.72
N ASP A 70 6.88 16.76 8.54
CA ASP A 70 7.36 17.43 9.74
C ASP A 70 7.18 16.51 10.95
N ARG A 71 8.26 15.87 11.39
CA ARG A 71 8.23 14.98 12.56
C ARG A 71 8.02 15.71 13.89
N GLN A 72 8.14 17.04 13.92
CA GLN A 72 7.85 17.87 15.06
C GLN A 72 6.37 18.28 15.13
N CYS A 73 5.57 17.95 14.11
CA CYS A 73 4.12 18.13 14.15
C CYS A 73 3.54 17.38 15.36
N PRO A 74 2.77 18.05 16.25
CA PRO A 74 2.26 17.44 17.48
C PRO A 74 1.41 16.18 17.26
N ILE A 75 0.81 16.03 16.07
CA ILE A 75 -0.05 14.92 15.70
C ILE A 75 0.57 14.04 14.60
N TYR A 76 1.91 14.13 14.39
CA TYR A 76 2.58 13.38 13.33
C TYR A 76 2.38 11.87 13.48
N GLU A 77 2.63 11.32 14.67
CA GLU A 77 2.53 9.87 14.93
C GLU A 77 1.10 9.37 14.77
N GLU A 78 0.10 10.14 15.21
CA GLU A 78 -1.31 9.80 15.05
C GLU A 78 -1.71 9.77 13.57
N LEU A 79 -1.33 10.79 12.81
CA LEU A 79 -1.59 10.83 11.37
C LEU A 79 -0.89 9.70 10.63
N ALA A 80 0.39 9.46 10.92
CA ALA A 80 1.15 8.36 10.34
C ALA A 80 0.54 7.01 10.71
N SER A 81 0.10 6.83 11.97
CA SER A 81 -0.58 5.61 12.41
C SER A 81 -1.91 5.39 11.67
N ILE A 82 -2.74 6.43 11.54
CA ILE A 82 -3.99 6.35 10.77
C ILE A 82 -3.69 5.95 9.32
N LEU A 83 -2.69 6.58 8.70
CA LEU A 83 -2.33 6.30 7.31
C LEU A 83 -1.75 4.88 7.16
N ARG A 84 -0.88 4.41 8.05
CA ARG A 84 -0.39 3.02 8.05
C ARG A 84 -1.56 2.03 8.09
N LYS A 85 -2.50 2.25 9.01
CA LYS A 85 -3.65 1.35 9.20
C LYS A 85 -4.70 1.42 8.07
N THR A 86 -4.73 2.49 7.30
CA THR A 86 -5.82 2.75 6.33
C THR A 86 -5.37 2.91 4.89
N SER A 87 -4.15 3.35 4.62
CA SER A 87 -3.68 3.70 3.27
C SER A 87 -2.27 3.23 2.95
N GLY A 88 -1.39 3.14 3.96
CA GLY A 88 -0.02 2.67 3.80
C GLY A 88 0.12 1.16 3.86
N LEU A 89 -0.99 0.42 3.92
CA LEU A 89 -0.94 -1.04 4.01
C LEU A 89 -0.16 -1.67 2.86
N ALA A 90 -0.43 -1.24 1.62
CA ALA A 90 0.28 -1.78 0.46
C ALA A 90 1.78 -1.43 0.50
N ASP A 91 2.12 -0.20 0.91
CA ASP A 91 3.51 0.26 0.99
C ASP A 91 4.27 -0.49 2.09
N VAL A 92 3.66 -0.64 3.29
CA VAL A 92 4.27 -1.40 4.41
C VAL A 92 4.50 -2.86 4.01
N LEU A 93 3.54 -3.47 3.33
CA LEU A 93 3.69 -4.85 2.83
C LEU A 93 4.72 -4.96 1.71
N ALA A 94 4.77 -3.98 0.81
CA ALA A 94 5.77 -3.94 -0.26
C ALA A 94 7.18 -3.79 0.29
N ASP A 95 7.38 -2.92 1.27
CA ASP A 95 8.67 -2.73 1.95
C ASP A 95 9.12 -4.02 2.68
N ALA A 96 8.19 -4.70 3.37
CA ALA A 96 8.48 -5.95 4.03
C ALA A 96 8.90 -7.07 3.04
N LEU A 97 8.31 -7.08 1.85
CA LEU A 97 8.60 -8.06 0.81
C LEU A 97 9.84 -7.71 -0.04
N LEU A 98 10.53 -6.59 0.19
CA LEU A 98 11.70 -6.18 -0.60
C LEU A 98 12.80 -7.25 -0.65
N ALA A 99 13.09 -7.91 0.47
CA ALA A 99 14.14 -8.93 0.56
C ALA A 99 13.84 -10.18 -0.28
N VAL A 100 12.58 -10.45 -0.57
CA VAL A 100 12.10 -11.61 -1.34
C VAL A 100 11.42 -11.20 -2.64
N ARG A 101 11.57 -9.95 -3.05
CA ARG A 101 10.85 -9.33 -4.17
C ARG A 101 10.98 -10.11 -5.49
N ASP A 102 12.17 -10.63 -5.77
CA ASP A 102 12.47 -11.35 -7.02
C ASP A 102 11.79 -12.72 -7.11
N GLN A 103 11.30 -13.24 -5.98
CA GLN A 103 10.57 -14.51 -5.91
C GLN A 103 9.05 -14.32 -5.99
N VAL A 104 8.56 -13.07 -6.03
CA VAL A 104 7.13 -12.74 -6.04
C VAL A 104 6.78 -12.02 -7.34
N ALA A 105 5.98 -12.65 -8.19
CA ALA A 105 5.49 -12.04 -9.41
C ALA A 105 4.35 -11.06 -9.10
N VAL A 106 3.34 -11.50 -8.34
CA VAL A 106 2.19 -10.69 -7.95
C VAL A 106 1.88 -10.90 -6.47
N ALA A 107 1.59 -9.81 -5.75
CA ALA A 107 1.03 -9.85 -4.40
C ALA A 107 -0.12 -8.86 -4.26
N PHE A 108 -1.20 -9.28 -3.62
CA PHE A 108 -2.34 -8.40 -3.34
C PHE A 108 -3.07 -8.79 -2.04
N VAL A 109 -3.56 -7.78 -1.34
CA VAL A 109 -4.51 -7.95 -0.24
C VAL A 109 -5.90 -8.17 -0.81
N PHE A 110 -6.66 -9.08 -0.20
CA PHE A 110 -8.04 -9.39 -0.56
C PHE A 110 -8.95 -9.41 0.69
N GLY A 111 -10.17 -9.91 0.56
CA GLY A 111 -11.09 -10.07 1.69
C GLY A 111 -11.68 -8.77 2.22
N SER A 112 -11.89 -8.70 3.53
CA SER A 112 -12.52 -7.56 4.22
C SER A 112 -11.69 -6.29 4.14
N THR A 113 -10.37 -6.42 4.24
CA THR A 113 -9.43 -5.30 4.19
C THR A 113 -9.43 -4.62 2.82
N ALA A 114 -9.35 -5.37 1.72
CA ALA A 114 -9.40 -4.80 0.38
C ALA A 114 -10.77 -4.21 0.01
N SER A 115 -11.86 -4.76 0.55
CA SER A 115 -13.21 -4.26 0.31
C SER A 115 -13.63 -3.10 1.23
N GLY A 116 -12.73 -2.63 2.11
CA GLY A 116 -13.01 -1.53 3.05
C GLY A 116 -14.01 -1.87 4.16
N LYS A 117 -14.23 -3.15 4.44
CA LYS A 117 -15.14 -3.67 5.48
C LYS A 117 -14.41 -4.17 6.71
N ALA A 118 -13.07 -4.09 6.74
CA ALA A 118 -12.27 -4.53 7.86
C ALA A 118 -12.49 -3.66 9.10
N SER A 119 -12.57 -4.28 10.27
CA SER A 119 -12.42 -3.63 11.58
C SER A 119 -10.94 -3.43 11.92
N ALA A 120 -10.66 -2.74 13.03
CA ALA A 120 -9.29 -2.53 13.50
C ALA A 120 -8.56 -3.85 13.80
N ASP A 121 -9.29 -4.86 14.27
CA ASP A 121 -8.75 -6.17 14.68
C ASP A 121 -8.86 -7.23 13.58
N SER A 122 -9.32 -6.86 12.37
CA SER A 122 -9.42 -7.82 11.27
C SER A 122 -8.04 -8.18 10.73
N ASP A 123 -7.80 -9.47 10.49
CA ASP A 123 -6.58 -9.96 9.85
C ASP A 123 -6.41 -9.39 8.44
N ILE A 124 -5.19 -9.42 7.96
CA ILE A 124 -4.83 -9.01 6.61
C ILE A 124 -4.64 -10.26 5.76
N ASP A 125 -5.59 -10.55 4.90
CA ASP A 125 -5.48 -11.64 3.94
C ASP A 125 -4.59 -11.20 2.77
N LEU A 126 -3.39 -11.75 2.66
CA LEU A 126 -2.42 -11.44 1.61
C LEU A 126 -2.21 -12.66 0.71
N LEU A 127 -2.38 -12.48 -0.59
CA LEU A 127 -2.12 -13.52 -1.58
C LEU A 127 -0.84 -13.17 -2.35
N LEU A 128 0.06 -14.16 -2.45
CA LEU A 128 1.34 -14.05 -3.16
C LEU A 128 1.40 -15.14 -4.25
N ILE A 129 1.77 -14.74 -5.46
CA ILE A 129 1.99 -15.65 -6.58
C ILE A 129 3.47 -15.55 -6.97
N GLY A 130 4.18 -16.67 -6.92
CA GLY A 130 5.61 -16.72 -7.22
C GLY A 130 6.26 -18.00 -6.71
N GLU A 131 7.60 -18.00 -6.66
CA GLU A 131 8.42 -19.16 -6.21
C GLU A 131 8.82 -19.06 -4.73
N LEU A 132 8.18 -18.17 -3.97
CA LEU A 132 8.49 -17.92 -2.56
C LEU A 132 8.01 -19.06 -1.66
N GLY A 133 8.88 -19.52 -0.75
CA GLY A 133 8.53 -20.48 0.29
C GLY A 133 7.67 -19.85 1.41
N PHE A 134 6.80 -20.67 2.04
CA PHE A 134 5.94 -20.19 3.12
C PHE A 134 6.73 -19.62 4.32
N ALA A 135 7.80 -20.30 4.73
CA ALA A 135 8.63 -19.86 5.85
C ALA A 135 9.28 -18.49 5.58
N ASP A 136 9.77 -18.29 4.34
CA ASP A 136 10.42 -17.03 3.92
C ASP A 136 9.37 -15.89 3.84
N ALA A 137 8.17 -16.19 3.37
CA ALA A 137 7.06 -15.23 3.34
C ALA A 137 6.70 -14.75 4.75
N VAL A 138 6.53 -15.68 5.70
CA VAL A 138 6.20 -15.37 7.10
C VAL A 138 7.33 -14.54 7.73
N ALA A 139 8.58 -14.93 7.54
CA ALA A 139 9.72 -14.21 8.07
C ALA A 139 9.82 -12.78 7.52
N ALA A 140 9.60 -12.60 6.22
CA ALA A 140 9.60 -11.27 5.58
C ALA A 140 8.45 -10.38 6.07
N LEU A 141 7.27 -10.96 6.31
CA LEU A 141 6.07 -10.21 6.70
C LEU A 141 5.99 -9.89 8.21
N TYR A 142 6.79 -10.56 9.04
CA TYR A 142 6.75 -10.39 10.49
C TYR A 142 6.93 -8.93 10.95
N PRO A 143 7.93 -8.16 10.44
CA PRO A 143 8.07 -6.75 10.80
C PRO A 143 6.86 -5.88 10.40
N ALA A 144 6.23 -6.21 9.27
CA ALA A 144 5.01 -5.51 8.83
C ALA A 144 3.82 -5.79 9.75
N GLN A 145 3.70 -7.01 10.25
CA GLN A 145 2.68 -7.41 11.21
C GLN A 145 2.80 -6.60 12.51
N GLU A 146 4.01 -6.45 13.04
CA GLU A 146 4.27 -5.60 14.21
C GLU A 146 3.97 -4.12 13.94
N ALA A 147 4.41 -3.60 12.80
CA ALA A 147 4.18 -2.19 12.42
C ALA A 147 2.69 -1.86 12.21
N LEU A 148 1.91 -2.80 11.68
CA LEU A 148 0.48 -2.65 11.43
C LEU A 148 -0.37 -2.96 12.65
N GLY A 149 0.18 -3.69 13.64
CA GLY A 149 -0.56 -4.20 14.81
C GLY A 149 -1.70 -5.15 14.43
N ARG A 150 -1.54 -5.89 13.33
CA ARG A 150 -2.55 -6.81 12.76
C ARG A 150 -1.87 -8.07 12.24
N GLU A 151 -2.52 -9.21 12.42
CA GLU A 151 -2.07 -10.46 11.87
C GLU A 151 -2.14 -10.44 10.33
N ILE A 152 -1.09 -10.98 9.69
CA ILE A 152 -1.03 -11.13 8.23
C ILE A 152 -1.11 -12.62 7.91
N ASN A 153 -2.12 -13.00 7.15
CA ASN A 153 -2.36 -14.36 6.72
C ASN A 153 -1.92 -14.54 5.25
N PRO A 154 -0.68 -14.97 4.99
CA PRO A 154 -0.19 -15.17 3.62
C PRO A 154 -0.77 -16.46 3.03
N LYS A 155 -1.28 -16.35 1.80
CA LYS A 155 -1.64 -17.48 0.93
C LYS A 155 -0.72 -17.47 -0.28
N LEU A 156 0.05 -18.54 -0.45
CA LEU A 156 1.03 -18.66 -1.51
C LEU A 156 0.54 -19.62 -2.59
N TYR A 157 0.80 -19.25 -3.81
CA TYR A 157 0.60 -20.08 -4.99
C TYR A 157 1.79 -19.94 -5.93
N ARG A 158 2.24 -21.04 -6.48
CA ARG A 158 3.05 -20.98 -7.71
C ARG A 158 2.15 -20.60 -8.88
N PRO A 159 2.71 -20.04 -9.96
CA PRO A 159 1.90 -19.67 -11.12
C PRO A 159 1.02 -20.82 -11.65
N GLU A 160 1.54 -22.05 -11.68
CA GLU A 160 0.78 -23.24 -12.11
C GLU A 160 -0.33 -23.60 -11.12
N GLU A 161 -0.04 -23.55 -9.83
CA GLU A 161 -1.02 -23.86 -8.77
C GLU A 161 -2.17 -22.84 -8.79
N TRP A 162 -1.84 -21.57 -9.03
CA TRP A 162 -2.84 -20.50 -9.20
C TRP A 162 -3.77 -20.79 -10.38
N ARG A 163 -3.22 -21.15 -11.55
CA ARG A 163 -4.02 -21.50 -12.71
C ARG A 163 -4.90 -22.74 -12.48
N LEU A 164 -4.35 -23.76 -11.82
CA LEU A 164 -5.11 -24.97 -11.49
C LEU A 164 -6.28 -24.64 -10.55
N ALA A 165 -6.02 -23.88 -9.47
CA ALA A 165 -7.05 -23.46 -8.52
C ALA A 165 -8.18 -22.64 -9.18
N LEU A 166 -7.83 -21.81 -10.19
CA LEU A 166 -8.82 -21.08 -10.99
C LEU A 166 -9.72 -21.99 -11.81
N ARG A 167 -9.16 -23.07 -12.38
CA ARG A 167 -9.91 -24.06 -13.18
C ARG A 167 -10.88 -24.89 -12.31
N GLU A 168 -10.49 -25.19 -11.08
CA GLU A 168 -11.32 -25.96 -10.13
C GLU A 168 -12.54 -25.15 -9.62
N ARG A 169 -12.58 -23.83 -9.82
CA ARG A 169 -13.70 -22.94 -9.48
C ARG A 169 -14.21 -23.09 -8.04
N GLY A 170 -13.33 -23.37 -7.10
CA GLY A 170 -13.67 -23.42 -5.68
C GLY A 170 -14.32 -22.13 -5.17
N SER A 171 -15.08 -22.20 -4.08
CA SER A 171 -15.76 -21.03 -3.49
C SER A 171 -14.78 -19.89 -3.19
N PHE A 172 -13.60 -20.23 -2.66
CA PHE A 172 -12.52 -19.28 -2.37
C PHE A 172 -12.05 -18.51 -3.62
N MET A 173 -11.80 -19.23 -4.73
CA MET A 173 -11.31 -18.59 -5.96
C MET A 173 -12.37 -17.69 -6.60
N ARG A 174 -13.64 -18.07 -6.54
CA ARG A 174 -14.76 -17.22 -6.97
C ARG A 174 -14.80 -15.92 -6.17
N ASP A 175 -14.64 -16.02 -4.85
CA ASP A 175 -14.60 -14.88 -3.94
C ASP A 175 -13.41 -13.95 -4.23
N VAL A 176 -12.21 -14.50 -4.39
CA VAL A 176 -11.00 -13.72 -4.70
C VAL A 176 -11.14 -13.00 -6.04
N ARG A 177 -11.72 -13.66 -7.07
CA ARG A 177 -11.92 -13.02 -8.38
C ARG A 177 -12.95 -11.88 -8.35
N ALA A 178 -14.06 -12.09 -7.63
CA ALA A 178 -15.20 -11.16 -7.62
C ALA A 178 -14.97 -9.92 -6.75
N LYS A 179 -14.06 -10.00 -5.75
CA LYS A 179 -13.87 -8.94 -4.77
C LYS A 179 -12.72 -7.99 -5.14
N PRO A 180 -12.74 -6.73 -4.66
CA PRO A 180 -11.64 -5.80 -4.84
C PRO A 180 -10.32 -6.36 -4.33
N LYS A 181 -9.24 -5.99 -5.01
CA LYS A 181 -7.85 -6.31 -4.64
C LYS A 181 -7.08 -5.03 -4.41
N LEU A 182 -6.24 -5.01 -3.37
CA LEU A 182 -5.25 -3.97 -3.15
C LEU A 182 -3.88 -4.55 -3.51
N PHE A 183 -3.39 -4.20 -4.70
CA PHE A 183 -2.10 -4.69 -5.17
C PHE A 183 -0.95 -4.11 -4.34
N VAL A 184 -0.02 -4.98 -3.97
CA VAL A 184 1.21 -4.72 -3.22
C VAL A 184 2.41 -4.83 -4.16
N ILE A 185 2.44 -5.88 -4.97
CA ILE A 185 3.44 -6.17 -6.00
C ILE A 185 2.71 -6.51 -7.29
N GLY A 186 3.13 -5.95 -8.41
CA GLY A 186 2.46 -6.11 -9.70
C GLY A 186 1.13 -5.38 -9.77
N ASP A 187 0.33 -5.72 -10.76
CA ASP A 187 -0.96 -5.10 -11.05
C ASP A 187 -1.96 -6.10 -11.65
N ALA A 188 -3.16 -5.62 -12.00
CA ALA A 188 -4.21 -6.45 -12.59
C ALA A 188 -3.81 -7.04 -13.96
N ALA A 189 -3.00 -6.32 -14.74
CA ALA A 189 -2.55 -6.79 -16.06
C ALA A 189 -1.51 -7.91 -15.90
N GLU A 190 -0.66 -7.83 -14.90
CA GLU A 190 0.33 -8.86 -14.58
C GLU A 190 -0.34 -10.12 -14.03
N LEU A 191 -1.33 -9.97 -13.16
CA LEU A 191 -2.16 -11.08 -12.69
C LEU A 191 -2.86 -11.78 -13.87
N GLN A 192 -3.46 -11.03 -14.79
CA GLN A 192 -4.11 -11.57 -15.98
C GLN A 192 -3.13 -12.32 -16.87
N ARG A 193 -1.92 -11.80 -17.09
CA ARG A 193 -0.87 -12.50 -17.84
C ARG A 193 -0.52 -13.86 -17.25
N ILE A 194 -0.44 -13.96 -15.92
CA ILE A 194 -0.20 -15.25 -15.24
C ILE A 194 -1.37 -16.20 -15.45
N GLU A 195 -2.61 -15.71 -15.45
CA GLU A 195 -3.83 -16.50 -15.66
C GLU A 195 -3.95 -17.05 -17.10
N GLU A 196 -3.46 -16.31 -18.09
CA GLU A 196 -3.56 -16.62 -19.51
C GLU A 196 -2.40 -17.49 -20.05
N GLN A 197 -1.31 -17.62 -19.29
CA GLN A 197 -0.20 -18.50 -19.71
C GLN A 197 -0.65 -19.97 -19.75
N PRO A 198 -0.20 -20.75 -20.75
CA PRO A 198 -0.60 -22.13 -20.94
C PRO A 198 -0.11 -23.07 -19.81
#